data_bd3b3acdc7abfd12a67933bf56d148ac
#
_entry.id   bd3b3acdc7abfd12a67933bf56d148ac
#
_cell.length_a   1.000
_cell.length_b   1.000
_cell.length_c   1.000
_cell.angle_alpha   90.00
_cell.angle_beta   90.00
_cell.angle_gamma   90.00
#
_symmetry.space_group_name_H-M   'P 1'
#
loop_
_entity.id
_entity.type
_entity.pdbx_description
1 polymer ?
#
loop_
_entity_poly.entity_id
_entity_poly.type
_entity_poly.pdbx_seq_one_letter_code
_entity_poly.pdbx_strand_id
1 'polypeptide(L)'
;TRPCFSPVDHPAVAAARRAMSAAFGQDVLFTREGGSGPEADLAAILGAPLVFLGVTVDSDRIHAPNERVEMALLLKGAEAAAYLWDELAAVADDLAAAR
;
A
#
# COMPACT_ATOMS: atom_id res chain seq x y z
N THR A 1 8.86 2.45 -17.92
CA THR A 1 8.22 3.12 -16.76
C THR A 1 9.28 3.73 -15.86
N ARG A 2 8.94 4.85 -15.26
CA ARG A 2 9.84 5.57 -14.35
C ARG A 2 9.74 4.99 -12.93
N PRO A 3 10.81 5.06 -12.12
CA PRO A 3 10.71 4.65 -10.73
C PRO A 3 9.81 5.60 -9.93
N CYS A 4 9.17 5.07 -8.91
CA CYS A 4 8.35 5.83 -7.98
C CYS A 4 8.83 5.58 -6.56
N PHE A 5 8.86 6.64 -5.76
CA PHE A 5 9.29 6.57 -4.37
C PHE A 5 8.31 7.35 -3.50
N SER A 6 7.83 6.72 -2.43
CA SER A 6 6.97 7.38 -1.44
C SER A 6 7.73 7.47 -0.11
N PRO A 7 7.84 8.66 0.50
CA PRO A 7 8.54 8.81 1.77
C PRO A 7 7.85 8.03 2.88
N VAL A 8 8.61 7.25 3.64
CA VAL A 8 8.06 6.42 4.72
C VAL A 8 7.54 7.24 5.91
N ASP A 9 7.96 8.49 6.03
CA ASP A 9 7.50 9.41 7.07
C ASP A 9 6.26 10.21 6.66
N HIS A 10 5.76 10.04 5.43
CA HIS A 10 4.53 10.72 5.02
C HIS A 10 3.35 10.17 5.82
N PRO A 11 2.41 11.05 6.28
CA PRO A 11 1.27 10.60 7.11
C PRO A 11 0.43 9.51 6.47
N ALA A 12 0.22 9.54 5.16
CA ALA A 12 -0.55 8.52 4.44
C ALA A 12 0.17 7.16 4.45
N VAL A 13 1.48 7.16 4.33
CA VAL A 13 2.29 5.93 4.36
C VAL A 13 2.27 5.32 5.76
N ALA A 14 2.39 6.15 6.79
CA ALA A 14 2.29 5.70 8.17
C ALA A 14 0.89 5.14 8.48
N ALA A 15 -0.16 5.78 7.96
CA ALA A 15 -1.54 5.31 8.11
C ALA A 15 -1.72 3.92 7.46
N ALA A 16 -1.15 3.73 6.28
CA ALA A 16 -1.21 2.44 5.60
C ALA A 16 -0.50 1.34 6.39
N ARG A 17 0.65 1.65 7.00
CA ARG A 17 1.35 0.71 7.86
C ARG A 17 0.48 0.27 9.04
N ARG A 18 -0.18 1.23 9.70
CA ARG A 18 -1.07 0.91 10.83
C ARG A 18 -2.25 0.06 10.39
N ALA A 19 -2.85 0.37 9.23
CA ALA A 19 -3.97 -0.39 8.69
C ALA A 19 -3.58 -1.84 8.38
N MET A 20 -2.44 -2.04 7.72
CA MET A 20 -1.94 -3.37 7.40
C MET A 20 -1.57 -4.14 8.67
N SER A 21 -0.93 -3.48 9.64
CA SER A 21 -0.57 -4.12 10.91
C SER A 21 -1.81 -4.56 11.67
N ALA A 22 -2.87 -3.75 11.68
CA ALA A 22 -4.13 -4.11 12.33
C ALA A 22 -4.80 -5.32 11.65
N ALA A 23 -4.84 -5.34 10.32
CA ALA A 23 -5.48 -6.42 9.58
C ALA A 23 -4.73 -7.74 9.72
N PHE A 24 -3.41 -7.72 9.65
CA PHE A 24 -2.58 -8.93 9.68
C PHE A 24 -2.15 -9.36 11.08
N GLY A 25 -2.42 -8.53 12.10
CA GLY A 25 -2.11 -8.88 13.48
C GLY A 25 -0.62 -8.91 13.82
N GLN A 26 0.19 -8.23 13.04
CA GLN A 26 1.64 -8.14 13.25
C GLN A 26 2.17 -6.86 12.64
N ASP A 27 3.33 -6.40 13.10
CA ASP A 27 3.97 -5.23 12.53
C ASP A 27 4.38 -5.52 11.08
N VAL A 28 4.01 -4.63 10.17
CA VAL A 28 4.44 -4.71 8.78
C VAL A 28 5.66 -3.82 8.56
N LEU A 29 6.47 -4.21 7.60
CA LEU A 29 7.70 -3.53 7.26
C LEU A 29 7.55 -2.82 5.93
N PHE A 30 8.30 -1.74 5.75
CA PHE A 30 8.42 -1.08 4.46
C PHE A 30 9.46 -1.80 3.62
N THR A 31 9.16 -1.97 2.34
CA THR A 31 10.09 -2.59 1.40
C THR A 31 10.26 -1.70 0.17
N ARG A 32 11.30 -1.98 -0.59
CA ARG A 32 11.51 -1.40 -1.91
C ARG A 32 11.50 -2.52 -2.93
N GLU A 33 10.75 -2.30 -4.00
CA GLU A 33 10.58 -3.29 -5.04
C GLU A 33 11.26 -2.81 -6.33
N GLY A 34 11.80 -3.76 -7.09
CA GLY A 34 12.40 -3.46 -8.37
C GLY A 34 11.41 -3.41 -9.53
N GLY A 35 10.18 -3.82 -9.29
CA GLY A 35 9.12 -3.76 -10.29
C GLY A 35 8.59 -2.35 -10.48
N SER A 36 7.89 -2.11 -11.58
CA SER A 36 7.31 -0.82 -11.88
C SER A 36 6.02 -0.95 -12.69
N GLY A 37 5.21 0.09 -12.65
CA GLY A 37 3.95 0.20 -13.36
C GLY A 37 3.62 1.68 -13.58
N PRO A 38 2.35 2.09 -13.53
CA PRO A 38 1.96 3.48 -13.77
C PRO A 38 2.16 4.40 -12.57
N GLU A 39 2.83 3.96 -11.53
CA GLU A 39 2.89 4.64 -10.22
C GLU A 39 3.48 6.03 -10.30
N ALA A 40 4.58 6.19 -11.05
CA ALA A 40 5.23 7.49 -11.17
C ALA A 40 4.35 8.51 -11.88
N ASP A 41 3.61 8.08 -12.89
CA ASP A 41 2.68 8.95 -13.61
C ASP A 41 1.49 9.33 -12.73
N LEU A 42 0.93 8.38 -12.00
CA LEU A 42 -0.16 8.65 -11.06
C LEU A 42 0.27 9.64 -9.99
N ALA A 43 1.43 9.44 -9.38
CA ALA A 43 1.96 10.33 -8.35
C ALA A 43 2.17 11.75 -8.91
N ALA A 44 2.74 11.86 -10.11
CA ALA A 44 2.99 13.16 -10.73
C ALA A 44 1.71 13.90 -11.08
N ILE A 45 0.73 13.20 -11.65
CA ILE A 45 -0.53 13.81 -12.09
C ILE A 45 -1.39 14.21 -10.88
N LEU A 46 -1.47 13.35 -9.88
CA LEU A 46 -2.32 13.58 -8.71
C LEU A 46 -1.63 14.45 -7.64
N GLY A 47 -0.32 14.61 -7.72
CA GLY A 47 0.43 15.35 -6.70
C GLY A 47 0.35 14.71 -5.31
N ALA A 48 0.31 13.39 -5.26
CA ALA A 48 0.15 12.64 -4.02
C ALA A 48 1.10 11.43 -4.00
N PRO A 49 1.54 10.99 -2.81
CA PRO A 49 2.32 9.77 -2.72
C PRO A 49 1.44 8.56 -3.02
N LEU A 50 2.06 7.49 -3.50
CA LEU A 50 1.39 6.21 -3.71
C LEU A 50 1.76 5.26 -2.59
N VAL A 51 0.78 4.47 -2.19
CA VAL A 51 0.97 3.45 -1.17
C VAL A 51 0.49 2.12 -1.74
N PHE A 52 1.33 1.10 -1.64
CA PHE A 52 1.01 -0.25 -2.06
C PHE A 52 0.61 -1.10 -0.87
N LEU A 53 -0.57 -1.70 -0.96
CA LEU A 53 -1.06 -2.67 0.01
C LEU A 53 -1.07 -4.04 -0.67
N GLY A 54 0.08 -4.68 -0.70
CA GLY A 54 0.22 -5.96 -1.37
C GLY A 54 -0.21 -7.13 -0.50
N VAL A 55 -0.85 -8.12 -1.11
CA VAL A 55 -1.29 -9.35 -0.44
C VAL A 55 -0.80 -10.60 -1.16
N THR A 56 0.15 -10.45 -2.05
CA THR A 56 0.69 -11.55 -2.83
C THR A 56 1.89 -12.20 -2.15
N VAL A 57 2.09 -13.46 -2.44
CA VAL A 57 3.27 -14.23 -2.01
C VAL A 57 3.92 -14.87 -3.23
N ASP A 58 5.16 -15.33 -3.09
CA ASP A 58 5.93 -15.86 -4.22
C ASP A 58 5.24 -17.01 -4.95
N SER A 59 4.50 -17.84 -4.22
CA SER A 59 3.77 -18.97 -4.80
C SER A 59 2.56 -18.59 -5.64
N ASP A 60 2.18 -17.30 -5.67
CA ASP A 60 1.03 -16.84 -6.45
C ASP A 60 1.30 -16.80 -7.96
N ARG A 61 2.55 -16.89 -8.38
CA ARG A 61 2.94 -16.96 -9.80
C ARG A 61 2.45 -15.76 -10.61
N ILE A 62 2.71 -14.55 -10.11
CA ILE A 62 2.32 -13.31 -10.78
C ILE A 62 2.89 -13.26 -12.18
N HIS A 63 2.06 -12.87 -13.16
CA HIS A 63 2.41 -12.77 -14.58
C HIS A 63 2.83 -14.11 -15.19
N ALA A 64 2.39 -15.22 -14.64
CA ALA A 64 2.74 -16.56 -15.10
C ALA A 64 1.50 -17.43 -15.24
N PRO A 65 1.61 -18.57 -15.96
CA PRO A 65 0.51 -19.52 -16.02
C PRO A 65 0.10 -20.02 -14.63
N ASN A 66 -1.20 -20.20 -14.45
CA ASN A 66 -1.79 -20.64 -13.18
C ASN A 66 -1.56 -19.65 -12.05
N GLU A 67 -1.55 -18.35 -12.36
CA GLU A 67 -1.53 -17.30 -11.34
C GLU A 67 -2.68 -17.50 -10.37
N ARG A 68 -2.40 -17.28 -9.10
CA ARG A 68 -3.36 -17.52 -8.03
C ARG A 68 -3.31 -16.40 -6.99
N VAL A 69 -4.31 -16.36 -6.12
CA VAL A 69 -4.32 -15.54 -4.91
C VAL A 69 -4.77 -16.43 -3.76
N GLU A 70 -4.17 -16.23 -2.60
CA GLU A 70 -4.64 -16.89 -1.39
C GLU A 70 -5.84 -16.13 -0.82
N MET A 71 -6.99 -16.80 -0.72
CA MET A 71 -8.22 -16.17 -0.25
C MET A 71 -8.07 -15.54 1.13
N ALA A 72 -7.36 -16.19 2.04
CA ALA A 72 -7.12 -15.65 3.38
C ALA A 72 -6.39 -14.31 3.32
N LEU A 73 -5.38 -14.19 2.46
CA LEU A 73 -4.62 -12.95 2.29
C LEU A 73 -5.43 -11.88 1.58
N LEU A 74 -6.22 -12.26 0.58
CA LEU A 74 -7.12 -11.33 -0.11
C LEU A 74 -8.12 -10.71 0.85
N LEU A 75 -8.74 -11.52 1.71
CA LEU A 75 -9.69 -11.04 2.70
C LEU A 75 -9.02 -10.14 3.73
N LYS A 76 -7.79 -10.45 4.14
CA LYS A 76 -7.00 -9.57 5.01
C LYS A 76 -6.67 -8.24 4.32
N GLY A 77 -6.40 -8.27 3.03
CA GLY A 77 -6.19 -7.06 2.23
C GLY A 77 -7.42 -6.17 2.20
N ALA A 78 -8.61 -6.77 2.04
CA ALA A 78 -9.87 -6.03 2.10
C ALA A 78 -10.09 -5.42 3.48
N GLU A 79 -9.79 -6.15 4.54
CA GLU A 79 -9.85 -5.66 5.91
C GLU A 79 -8.88 -4.49 6.12
N ALA A 80 -7.66 -4.61 5.61
CA ALA A 80 -6.67 -3.54 5.66
C ALA A 80 -7.16 -2.27 4.95
N ALA A 81 -7.83 -2.42 3.81
CA ALA A 81 -8.41 -1.29 3.09
C ALA A 81 -9.48 -0.57 3.92
N ALA A 82 -10.30 -1.31 4.64
CA ALA A 82 -11.29 -0.72 5.56
C ALA A 82 -10.62 0.05 6.70
N TYR A 83 -9.62 -0.53 7.34
CA TYR A 83 -8.83 0.17 8.36
C TYR A 83 -8.13 1.41 7.81
N LEU A 84 -7.68 1.34 6.56
CA LEU A 84 -6.98 2.46 5.94
C LEU A 84 -7.83 3.73 5.88
N TRP A 85 -9.11 3.60 5.56
CA TRP A 85 -10.01 4.76 5.54
C TRP A 85 -10.09 5.43 6.90
N ASP A 86 -10.21 4.66 7.98
CA ASP A 86 -10.24 5.20 9.35
C ASP A 86 -8.90 5.83 9.72
N GLU A 87 -7.79 5.19 9.36
CA GLU A 87 -6.46 5.71 9.65
C GLU A 87 -6.16 7.00 8.89
N LEU A 88 -6.59 7.11 7.63
CA LEU A 88 -6.45 8.33 6.85
C LEU A 88 -7.30 9.46 7.43
N ALA A 89 -8.52 9.16 7.84
CA ALA A 89 -9.40 10.15 8.48
C ALA A 89 -8.78 10.68 9.79
N ALA A 90 -8.14 9.82 10.56
CA ALA A 90 -7.49 10.20 11.82
C ALA A 90 -6.31 11.16 11.62
N VAL A 91 -5.69 11.17 10.43
CA VAL A 91 -4.56 12.06 10.11
C VAL A 91 -4.91 13.10 9.05
N ALA A 92 -6.20 13.41 8.88
CA ALA A 92 -6.67 14.31 7.83
C ALA A 92 -5.97 15.68 7.86
N ASP A 93 -5.77 16.26 9.04
CA ASP A 93 -5.11 17.55 9.17
C ASP A 93 -3.63 17.48 8.76
N ASP A 94 -2.95 16.39 9.11
CA ASP A 94 -1.56 16.15 8.72
C ASP A 94 -1.45 15.95 7.20
N LEU A 95 -2.41 15.28 6.59
CA LEU A 95 -2.47 15.11 5.13
C LEU A 95 -2.63 16.44 4.42
N ALA A 96 -3.48 17.32 4.92
CA ALA A 96 -3.66 18.66 4.37
C ALA A 96 -2.37 19.49 4.49
N ALA A 97 -1.67 19.39 5.61
CA ALA A 97 -0.42 20.10 5.84
C ALA A 97 0.75 19.57 5.01
N ALA A 98 0.69 18.31 4.59
CA ALA A 98 1.76 17.64 3.81
C ALA A 98 1.70 17.92 2.30
N ARG A 99 0.73 18.69 1.85
CA ARG A 99 0.58 19.05 0.43
C ARG A 99 1.61 20.07 -0.02
#